data_f5caabee945ad22f2d3306f0a7a581ed
#
_entry.id   f5caabee945ad22f2d3306f0a7a581ed
#
_cell.length_a   1.000
_cell.length_b   1.000
_cell.length_c   1.000
_cell.angle_alpha   90.00
_cell.angle_beta   90.00
_cell.angle_gamma   90.00
#
_symmetry.space_group_name_H-M   'P 1'
#
loop_
_entity.id
_entity.type
_entity.pdbx_description
1 polymer ?
#
loop_
_entity_poly.entity_id
_entity_poly.type
_entity_poly.pdbx_seq_one_letter_code
_entity_poly.pdbx_strand_id
1 'polypeptide(L)'
;MKHTLLAALATTALTALPAFAVEKAEVLDTYADLAAAKYADSAATAEALQQAVDALLAEPSPERLKAARMAWRTARVPYMQT
;
A
#
# COMPACT_ATOMS: atom_id res chain seq x y z
N MET A 1 -0.85 48.23 22.85
CA MET A 1 -1.87 47.96 21.83
C MET A 1 -1.32 47.15 20.65
N LYS A 2 -0.17 47.49 20.08
CA LYS A 2 0.41 46.76 18.93
C LYS A 2 0.70 45.28 19.30
N HIS A 3 1.17 45.01 20.48
CA HIS A 3 1.48 43.62 20.92
C HIS A 3 0.23 42.76 21.09
N THR A 4 -0.90 43.36 21.53
CA THR A 4 -2.15 42.67 21.69
C THR A 4 -2.75 42.24 20.34
N LEU A 5 -2.65 43.08 19.31
CA LEU A 5 -3.12 42.76 17.95
C LEU A 5 -2.32 41.66 17.33
N LEU A 6 -1.00 41.64 17.50
CA LEU A 6 -0.12 40.60 16.98
C LEU A 6 -0.41 39.24 17.64
N ALA A 7 -0.68 39.24 18.94
CA ALA A 7 -1.03 38.01 19.67
C ALA A 7 -2.36 37.44 19.17
N ALA A 8 -3.35 38.27 18.88
CA ALA A 8 -4.64 37.83 18.36
C ALA A 8 -4.51 37.19 16.96
N LEU A 9 -3.69 37.76 16.07
CA LEU A 9 -3.42 37.23 14.75
C LEU A 9 -2.70 35.88 14.83
N ALA A 10 -1.72 35.76 15.72
CA ALA A 10 -1.00 34.51 15.93
C ALA A 10 -1.92 33.39 16.44
N THR A 11 -2.84 33.71 17.35
CA THR A 11 -3.81 32.76 17.86
C THR A 11 -4.76 32.26 16.76
N THR A 12 -5.22 33.16 15.87
CA THR A 12 -6.09 32.77 14.75
C THR A 12 -5.37 31.85 13.77
N ALA A 13 -4.11 32.12 13.45
CA ALA A 13 -3.32 31.29 12.56
C ALA A 13 -3.10 29.88 13.14
N LEU A 14 -2.84 29.78 14.44
CA LEU A 14 -2.67 28.49 15.14
C LEU A 14 -3.96 27.67 15.16
N THR A 15 -5.12 28.32 15.19
CA THR A 15 -6.41 27.63 15.19
C THR A 15 -6.71 27.00 13.80
N ALA A 16 -6.26 27.62 12.71
CA ALA A 16 -6.49 27.11 11.36
C ALA A 16 -5.60 25.90 11.01
N LEU A 17 -4.34 25.88 11.47
CA LEU A 17 -3.38 24.80 11.18
C LEU A 17 -3.83 23.40 11.59
N PRO A 18 -4.43 23.17 12.74
CA PRO A 18 -4.89 21.83 13.14
C PRO A 18 -5.93 21.22 12.19
N ALA A 19 -6.83 22.03 11.62
CA ALA A 19 -7.84 21.54 10.71
C ALA A 19 -7.21 20.98 9.42
N PHE A 20 -6.22 21.66 8.84
CA PHE A 20 -5.48 21.18 7.67
C PHE A 20 -4.69 19.93 8.00
N ALA A 21 -4.08 19.85 9.18
CA ALA A 21 -3.32 18.69 9.60
C ALA A 21 -4.20 17.43 9.71
N VAL A 22 -5.43 17.58 10.24
CA VAL A 22 -6.38 16.46 10.33
C VAL A 22 -6.80 15.95 8.96
N GLU A 23 -7.16 16.83 8.04
CA GLU A 23 -7.52 16.43 6.66
C GLU A 23 -6.36 15.71 5.97
N LYS A 24 -5.16 16.24 6.08
CA LYS A 24 -3.97 15.65 5.48
C LYS A 24 -3.66 14.28 6.08
N ALA A 25 -3.82 14.12 7.39
CA ALA A 25 -3.62 12.85 8.08
C ALA A 25 -4.62 11.80 7.59
N GLU A 26 -5.89 12.15 7.41
CA GLU A 26 -6.92 11.25 6.90
C GLU A 26 -6.60 10.78 5.47
N VAL A 27 -6.15 11.67 4.60
CA VAL A 27 -5.76 11.33 3.25
C VAL A 27 -4.54 10.39 3.25
N LEU A 28 -3.54 10.68 4.08
CA LEU A 28 -2.35 9.83 4.20
C LEU A 28 -2.70 8.44 4.73
N ASP A 29 -3.60 8.34 5.70
CA ASP A 29 -4.06 7.06 6.24
C ASP A 29 -4.76 6.25 5.16
N THR A 30 -5.61 6.86 4.34
CA THR A 30 -6.28 6.21 3.23
C THR A 30 -5.28 5.67 2.21
N TYR A 31 -4.28 6.45 1.85
CA TYR A 31 -3.21 6.01 0.95
C TYR A 31 -2.40 4.87 1.54
N ALA A 32 -2.08 4.94 2.83
CA ALA A 32 -1.34 3.88 3.52
C ALA A 32 -2.12 2.57 3.52
N ASP A 33 -3.42 2.62 3.77
CA ASP A 33 -4.29 1.44 3.76
C ASP A 33 -4.38 0.81 2.38
N LEU A 34 -4.52 1.62 1.32
CA LEU A 34 -4.54 1.15 -0.06
C LEU A 34 -3.21 0.53 -0.47
N ALA A 35 -2.10 1.15 -0.10
CA ALA A 35 -0.77 0.64 -0.39
C ALA A 35 -0.53 -0.68 0.36
N ALA A 36 -0.92 -0.77 1.62
CA ALA A 36 -0.79 -1.99 2.42
C ALA A 36 -1.60 -3.14 1.81
N ALA A 37 -2.82 -2.88 1.34
CA ALA A 37 -3.65 -3.88 0.68
C ALA A 37 -3.01 -4.38 -0.61
N LYS A 38 -2.47 -3.49 -1.44
CA LYS A 38 -1.78 -3.86 -2.68
C LYS A 38 -0.53 -4.67 -2.42
N TYR A 39 0.26 -4.28 -1.44
CA TYR A 39 1.47 -5.02 -1.06
C TYR A 39 1.12 -6.39 -0.48
N ALA A 40 0.04 -6.51 0.32
CA ALA A 40 -0.41 -7.78 0.85
C ALA A 40 -0.83 -8.73 -0.28
N ASP A 41 -1.55 -8.23 -1.29
CA ASP A 41 -1.94 -9.02 -2.46
C ASP A 41 -0.71 -9.48 -3.25
N SER A 42 0.26 -8.59 -3.48
CA SER A 42 1.50 -8.93 -4.15
C SER A 42 2.30 -9.98 -3.37
N ALA A 43 2.37 -9.85 -2.07
CA ALA A 43 3.07 -10.81 -1.21
C ALA A 43 2.40 -12.19 -1.24
N ALA A 44 1.07 -12.22 -1.15
CA ALA A 44 0.30 -13.47 -1.18
C ALA A 44 0.47 -14.20 -2.51
N THR A 45 0.38 -13.48 -3.63
CA THR A 45 0.54 -14.08 -4.97
C THR A 45 1.98 -14.50 -5.24
N ALA A 46 2.97 -13.75 -4.73
CA ALA A 46 4.37 -14.12 -4.84
C ALA A 46 4.68 -15.38 -4.04
N GLU A 47 4.10 -15.53 -2.86
CA GLU A 47 4.23 -16.74 -2.06
C GLU A 47 3.61 -17.95 -2.76
N ALA A 48 2.43 -17.80 -3.35
CA ALA A 48 1.78 -18.85 -4.13
C ALA A 48 2.65 -19.25 -5.35
N LEU A 49 3.26 -18.29 -6.01
CA LEU A 49 4.20 -18.55 -7.11
C LEU A 49 5.41 -19.34 -6.63
N GLN A 50 6.00 -18.96 -5.50
CA GLN A 50 7.14 -19.66 -4.93
C GLN A 50 6.79 -21.12 -4.62
N GLN A 51 5.63 -21.36 -4.02
CA GLN A 51 5.16 -22.70 -3.72
C GLN A 51 4.98 -23.54 -5.00
N ALA A 52 4.41 -22.94 -6.05
CA ALA A 52 4.22 -23.62 -7.32
C ALA A 52 5.55 -23.96 -8.00
N VAL A 53 6.53 -23.08 -7.93
CA VAL A 53 7.88 -23.31 -8.47
C VAL A 53 8.58 -24.39 -7.66
N ASP A 54 8.50 -24.34 -6.35
CA ASP A 54 9.10 -25.36 -5.47
C ASP A 54 8.51 -26.75 -5.74
N ALA A 55 7.21 -26.84 -5.96
CA ALA A 55 6.54 -28.09 -6.33
C ALA A 55 7.02 -28.61 -7.69
N LEU A 56 7.20 -27.71 -8.65
CA LEU A 56 7.73 -28.05 -9.97
C LEU A 56 9.16 -28.60 -9.89
N LEU A 57 10.01 -27.95 -9.07
CA LEU A 57 11.39 -28.38 -8.88
C LEU A 57 11.48 -29.72 -8.16
N ALA A 58 10.60 -29.95 -7.19
CA ALA A 58 10.59 -31.19 -6.42
C ALA A 58 10.14 -32.40 -7.26
N GLU A 59 9.16 -32.19 -8.13
CA GLU A 59 8.61 -33.25 -8.98
C GLU A 59 8.14 -32.65 -10.30
N PRO A 60 9.03 -32.51 -11.28
CA PRO A 60 8.69 -31.93 -12.58
C PRO A 60 7.61 -32.72 -13.31
N SER A 61 6.56 -32.03 -13.75
CA SER A 61 5.49 -32.59 -14.56
C SER A 61 4.85 -31.50 -15.41
N PRO A 62 4.16 -31.85 -16.52
CA PRO A 62 3.43 -30.86 -17.30
C PRO A 62 2.36 -30.14 -16.52
N GLU A 63 1.71 -30.81 -15.58
CA GLU A 63 0.68 -30.23 -14.72
C GLU A 63 1.27 -29.21 -13.75
N ARG A 64 2.41 -29.50 -13.15
CA ARG A 64 3.10 -28.58 -12.25
C ARG A 64 3.69 -27.41 -12.98
N LEU A 65 4.17 -27.60 -14.20
CA LEU A 65 4.61 -26.49 -15.04
C LEU A 65 3.45 -25.57 -15.38
N LYS A 66 2.30 -26.11 -15.70
CA LYS A 66 1.08 -25.33 -15.97
C LYS A 66 0.66 -24.56 -14.73
N ALA A 67 0.71 -25.18 -13.55
CA ALA A 67 0.38 -24.52 -12.27
C ALA A 67 1.33 -23.36 -11.99
N ALA A 68 2.62 -23.54 -12.20
CA ALA A 68 3.61 -22.47 -12.02
C ALA A 68 3.38 -21.31 -12.98
N ARG A 69 3.05 -21.59 -14.23
CA ARG A 69 2.71 -20.54 -15.23
C ARG A 69 1.46 -19.77 -14.83
N MET A 70 0.44 -20.45 -14.33
CA MET A 70 -0.79 -19.80 -13.85
C MET A 70 -0.52 -18.94 -12.63
N ALA A 71 0.28 -19.43 -11.69
CA ALA A 71 0.67 -18.67 -10.49
C ALA A 71 1.46 -17.42 -10.87
N TRP A 72 2.34 -17.51 -11.86
CA TRP A 72 3.09 -16.36 -12.38
C TRP A 72 2.18 -15.31 -13.00
N ARG A 73 1.22 -15.73 -13.82
CA ARG A 73 0.24 -14.80 -14.41
C ARG A 73 -0.60 -14.13 -13.36
N THR A 74 -1.04 -14.86 -12.35
CA THR A 74 -1.81 -14.32 -11.22
C THR A 74 -0.99 -13.31 -10.42
N ALA A 75 0.29 -13.60 -10.18
CA ALA A 75 1.19 -12.71 -9.44
C ALA A 75 1.46 -11.41 -10.17
N ARG A 76 1.41 -11.40 -11.50
CA ARG A 76 1.62 -10.18 -12.29
C ARG A 76 0.54 -9.13 -12.07
N VAL A 77 -0.70 -9.53 -11.81
CA VAL A 77 -1.83 -8.59 -11.72
C VAL A 77 -1.65 -7.57 -10.58
N PRO A 78 -1.45 -7.96 -9.31
CA PRO A 78 -1.21 -6.97 -8.25
C PRO A 78 0.08 -6.19 -8.47
N TYR A 79 1.13 -6.83 -8.99
CA TYR A 79 2.41 -6.17 -9.25
C TYR A 79 2.26 -5.04 -10.28
N MET A 80 1.47 -5.25 -11.33
CA MET A 80 1.25 -4.25 -12.38
C MET A 80 0.36 -3.10 -11.93
N GLN A 81 -0.39 -3.28 -10.83
CA GLN A 81 -1.25 -2.25 -10.26
C GLN A 81 -0.49 -1.33 -9.29
N THR A 82 0.67 -1.69 -8.87
CA THR A 82 1.53 -0.87 -8.02
C THR A 82 2.46 -0.02 -8.86
#